data_65cc68d04b76a49c2488949885d492a7
#
_entry.id   65cc68d04b76a49c2488949885d492a7
#
_cell.length_a   1.000
_cell.length_b   1.000
_cell.length_c   1.000
_cell.angle_alpha   90.00
_cell.angle_beta   90.00
_cell.angle_gamma   90.00
#
_symmetry.space_group_name_H-M   'P 1'
#
loop_
_entity.id
_entity.type
_entity.pdbx_description
1 polymer ?
#
loop_
_entity_poly.entity_id
_entity_poly.type
_entity_poly.pdbx_seq_one_letter_code
_entity_poly.pdbx_strand_id
1 'polypeptide(L)'
;MPIDKILRFRGEVFYRLMNGDGKVWLMPARNMRVAMNLYQPSGIKGKLLKQFFPLLHHFGFVHKVAGAEKVACSLDGKLYNLLCKLFRNGNLEFSVFCGTPCVHQKITIQLSSGKEILGYCKISEAEEIGDIFQRESEKLGKLRTKGVEGIPECLYCGEIMKGVYAFVQDTVKTKKSTVPHEWKPLHEEFLTNLDALTRQTVSYDDSDYCRILSEFRYH
;
A
#
# COMPACT_ATOMS: atom_id res chain seq x y z
N MET A 1 16.92 -8.51 4.42
CA MET A 1 15.84 -7.61 3.94
C MET A 1 14.52 -8.39 4.00
N PRO A 2 13.39 -7.75 4.35
CA PRO A 2 12.10 -8.46 4.43
C PRO A 2 11.72 -9.12 3.10
N ILE A 3 12.19 -8.58 1.98
CA ILE A 3 11.91 -9.10 0.65
C ILE A 3 12.33 -10.57 0.48
N ASP A 4 13.48 -10.96 1.00
CA ASP A 4 14.02 -12.32 0.88
C ASP A 4 13.24 -13.34 1.71
N LYS A 5 12.52 -12.88 2.74
CA LYS A 5 11.66 -13.71 3.58
C LYS A 5 10.29 -13.94 2.94
N ILE A 6 9.78 -12.96 2.20
CA ILE A 6 8.42 -12.99 1.64
C ILE A 6 8.35 -13.31 0.15
N LEU A 7 9.46 -13.17 -0.58
CA LEU A 7 9.53 -13.48 -2.01
C LEU A 7 10.43 -14.69 -2.27
N ARG A 8 10.07 -15.43 -3.31
CA ARG A 8 10.86 -16.50 -3.91
C ARG A 8 11.12 -16.15 -5.37
N PHE A 9 12.38 -16.14 -5.79
CA PHE A 9 12.76 -15.83 -7.18
C PHE A 9 12.55 -17.03 -8.11
N ARG A 10 11.32 -17.50 -8.14
CA ARG A 10 10.81 -18.57 -9.01
C ARG A 10 9.31 -18.36 -9.23
N GLY A 11 8.77 -18.90 -10.31
CA GLY A 11 7.33 -18.84 -10.58
C GLY A 11 6.99 -17.95 -11.77
N GLU A 12 6.09 -16.98 -11.59
CA GLU A 12 5.61 -16.12 -12.67
C GLU A 12 6.66 -15.09 -13.10
N VAL A 13 6.52 -14.60 -14.34
CA VAL A 13 7.40 -13.56 -14.89
C VAL A 13 6.95 -12.19 -14.44
N PHE A 14 7.87 -11.46 -13.84
CA PHE A 14 7.72 -10.06 -13.42
C PHE A 14 8.72 -9.17 -14.17
N TYR A 15 8.40 -7.90 -14.26
CA TYR A 15 9.36 -6.85 -14.60
C TYR A 15 9.80 -6.14 -13.31
N ARG A 16 11.11 -6.12 -13.11
CA ARG A 16 11.76 -5.37 -12.03
C ARG A 16 12.14 -4.00 -12.57
N LEU A 17 11.57 -2.95 -11.98
CA LEU A 17 11.96 -1.57 -12.20
C LEU A 17 12.69 -1.07 -10.97
N MET A 18 13.76 -0.29 -11.16
CA MET A 18 14.48 0.35 -10.07
C MET A 18 14.76 1.81 -10.43
N ASN A 19 14.63 2.70 -9.45
CA ASN A 19 15.01 4.10 -9.61
C ASN A 19 16.37 4.39 -8.95
N GLY A 20 16.87 5.62 -9.15
CA GLY A 20 18.14 6.07 -8.56
C GLY A 20 18.20 6.07 -7.04
N ASP A 21 17.04 6.11 -6.36
CA ASP A 21 16.95 6.10 -4.89
C ASP A 21 16.89 4.67 -4.31
N GLY A 22 17.08 3.65 -5.14
CA GLY A 22 17.02 2.25 -4.72
C GLY A 22 15.60 1.70 -4.48
N LYS A 23 14.56 2.44 -4.85
CA LYS A 23 13.17 1.94 -4.83
C LYS A 23 13.00 0.90 -5.93
N VAL A 24 12.32 -0.21 -5.60
CA VAL A 24 12.12 -1.33 -6.53
C VAL A 24 10.62 -1.60 -6.69
N TRP A 25 10.20 -1.80 -7.92
CA TRP A 25 8.87 -2.30 -8.26
C TRP A 25 8.99 -3.65 -8.97
N LEU A 26 8.18 -4.61 -8.55
CA LEU A 26 7.99 -5.88 -9.23
C LEU A 26 6.56 -5.93 -9.77
N MET A 27 6.42 -6.04 -11.07
CA MET A 27 5.14 -5.97 -11.77
C MET A 27 4.92 -7.23 -12.59
N PRO A 28 3.81 -7.97 -12.39
CA PRO A 28 3.53 -9.18 -13.13
C PRO A 28 3.34 -8.89 -14.62
N ALA A 29 4.02 -9.63 -15.47
CA ALA A 29 3.95 -9.44 -16.91
C ALA A 29 2.53 -9.65 -17.46
N ARG A 30 1.78 -10.58 -16.88
CA ARG A 30 0.43 -10.92 -17.35
C ARG A 30 -0.63 -9.85 -17.09
N ASN A 31 -0.44 -8.98 -16.08
CA ASN A 31 -1.43 -7.96 -15.67
C ASN A 31 -0.79 -6.58 -15.45
N MET A 32 0.01 -6.16 -16.41
CA MET A 32 0.81 -4.93 -16.35
C MET A 32 -0.01 -3.67 -16.09
N ARG A 33 -1.20 -3.57 -16.72
CA ARG A 33 -2.05 -2.37 -16.58
C ARG A 33 -2.52 -2.15 -15.14
N VAL A 34 -2.89 -3.22 -14.43
CA VAL A 34 -3.32 -3.15 -13.02
C VAL A 34 -2.10 -2.94 -12.12
N ALA A 35 -0.99 -3.61 -12.42
CA ALA A 35 0.26 -3.47 -11.69
C ALA A 35 0.79 -2.03 -11.67
N MET A 36 0.64 -1.29 -12.77
CA MET A 36 1.06 0.11 -12.89
C MET A 36 0.31 1.07 -11.94
N ASN A 37 -0.76 0.65 -11.28
CA ASN A 37 -1.38 1.46 -10.22
C ASN A 37 -0.47 1.61 -9.00
N LEU A 38 0.40 0.65 -8.73
CA LEU A 38 1.38 0.72 -7.65
C LEU A 38 2.55 1.68 -7.97
N TYR A 39 2.81 1.93 -9.25
CA TYR A 39 3.83 2.89 -9.68
C TYR A 39 3.26 4.31 -9.70
N GLN A 40 3.68 5.12 -8.73
CA GLN A 40 3.20 6.50 -8.56
C GLN A 40 4.38 7.49 -8.61
N PRO A 41 4.84 7.82 -9.81
CA PRO A 41 5.95 8.77 -9.98
C PRO A 41 5.50 10.21 -9.76
N SER A 42 6.37 11.01 -9.15
CA SER A 42 6.18 12.46 -8.98
C SER A 42 6.59 13.26 -10.24
N GLY A 43 7.65 12.82 -10.91
CA GLY A 43 8.22 13.53 -12.07
C GLY A 43 7.52 13.22 -13.40
N ILE A 44 7.64 14.15 -14.37
CA ILE A 44 7.02 14.06 -15.70
C ILE A 44 7.49 12.79 -16.45
N LYS A 45 8.80 12.51 -16.45
CA LYS A 45 9.36 11.29 -17.09
C LYS A 45 8.71 10.02 -16.56
N GLY A 46 8.53 9.92 -15.25
CA GLY A 46 7.88 8.77 -14.62
C GLY A 46 6.39 8.69 -14.97
N LYS A 47 5.68 9.82 -15.04
CA LYS A 47 4.26 9.88 -15.46
C LYS A 47 4.08 9.39 -16.90
N LEU A 48 4.95 9.83 -17.82
CA LEU A 48 4.97 9.34 -19.19
C LEU A 48 5.28 7.84 -19.25
N LEU A 49 6.29 7.38 -18.50
CA LEU A 49 6.60 5.97 -18.41
C LEU A 49 5.39 5.16 -17.93
N LYS A 50 4.71 5.61 -16.87
CA LYS A 50 3.49 4.96 -16.36
C LYS A 50 2.43 4.80 -17.45
N GLN A 51 2.20 5.84 -18.23
CA GLN A 51 1.17 5.86 -19.27
C GLN A 51 1.52 4.91 -20.42
N PHE A 52 2.78 4.90 -20.86
CA PHE A 52 3.21 4.13 -22.02
C PHE A 52 3.71 2.73 -21.69
N PHE A 53 3.98 2.41 -20.43
CA PHE A 53 4.55 1.13 -20.04
C PHE A 53 3.74 -0.08 -20.52
N PRO A 54 2.40 -0.12 -20.41
CA PRO A 54 1.62 -1.24 -20.92
C PRO A 54 1.74 -1.41 -22.44
N LEU A 55 1.90 -0.31 -23.18
CA LEU A 55 2.11 -0.32 -24.63
C LEU A 55 3.51 -0.84 -24.97
N LEU A 56 4.53 -0.32 -24.30
CA LEU A 56 5.93 -0.81 -24.43
C LEU A 56 6.04 -2.29 -24.09
N HIS A 57 5.29 -2.75 -23.09
CA HIS A 57 5.21 -4.15 -22.75
C HIS A 57 4.60 -4.99 -23.87
N HIS A 58 3.48 -4.54 -24.45
CA HIS A 58 2.81 -5.21 -25.55
C HIS A 58 3.74 -5.39 -26.77
N PHE A 59 4.55 -4.41 -27.07
CA PHE A 59 5.53 -4.47 -28.18
C PHE A 59 6.91 -5.03 -27.79
N GLY A 60 7.11 -5.46 -26.57
CA GLY A 60 8.37 -6.06 -26.11
C GLY A 60 9.54 -5.09 -25.92
N PHE A 61 9.29 -3.77 -25.88
CA PHE A 61 10.33 -2.73 -25.77
C PHE A 61 10.66 -2.32 -24.33
N VAL A 62 10.05 -2.93 -23.32
CA VAL A 62 10.18 -2.52 -21.92
C VAL A 62 11.63 -2.44 -21.44
N HIS A 63 12.45 -3.45 -21.77
CA HIS A 63 13.86 -3.44 -21.35
C HIS A 63 14.70 -2.37 -22.04
N LYS A 64 14.38 -1.99 -23.25
CA LYS A 64 15.14 -0.99 -24.02
C LYS A 64 14.88 0.43 -23.53
N VAL A 65 13.65 0.70 -23.07
CA VAL A 65 13.20 2.07 -22.75
C VAL A 65 13.18 2.33 -21.25
N ALA A 66 12.82 1.34 -20.43
CA ALA A 66 12.62 1.51 -19.00
C ALA A 66 13.74 0.88 -18.13
N GLY A 67 14.72 0.23 -18.73
CA GLY A 67 15.75 -0.52 -18.00
C GLY A 67 15.18 -1.64 -17.12
N ALA A 68 13.99 -2.13 -17.47
CA ALA A 68 13.32 -3.15 -16.70
C ALA A 68 13.91 -4.54 -16.96
N GLU A 69 14.19 -5.26 -15.89
CA GLU A 69 14.69 -6.65 -15.96
C GLU A 69 13.51 -7.63 -15.83
N LYS A 70 13.58 -8.73 -16.58
CA LYS A 70 12.65 -9.85 -16.35
C LYS A 70 13.18 -10.73 -15.22
N VAL A 71 12.35 -10.98 -14.23
CA VAL A 71 12.64 -11.84 -13.09
C VAL A 71 11.48 -12.80 -12.86
N ALA A 72 11.79 -14.03 -12.43
CA ALA A 72 10.76 -14.94 -11.95
C ALA A 72 10.49 -14.63 -10.47
N CYS A 73 9.23 -14.54 -10.06
CA CYS A 73 8.88 -14.19 -8.69
C CYS A 73 7.57 -14.86 -8.24
N SER A 74 7.52 -15.26 -6.98
CA SER A 74 6.29 -15.67 -6.28
C SER A 74 6.35 -15.22 -4.84
N LEU A 75 5.20 -15.08 -4.18
CA LEU A 75 5.15 -14.89 -2.74
C LEU A 75 5.52 -16.19 -2.01
N ASP A 76 6.02 -16.06 -0.79
CA ASP A 76 6.13 -17.19 0.13
C ASP A 76 4.76 -17.88 0.30
N GLY A 77 4.74 -19.20 0.31
CA GLY A 77 3.50 -19.96 0.30
C GLY A 77 2.60 -19.70 1.52
N LYS A 78 3.18 -19.46 2.71
CA LYS A 78 2.39 -19.15 3.91
C LYS A 78 1.73 -17.77 3.78
N LEU A 79 2.49 -16.78 3.33
CA LEU A 79 1.96 -15.44 3.09
C LEU A 79 0.88 -15.46 1.99
N TYR A 80 1.13 -16.14 0.86
CA TYR A 80 0.17 -16.24 -0.22
C TYR A 80 -1.15 -16.88 0.24
N ASN A 81 -1.07 -18.00 0.98
CA ASN A 81 -2.26 -18.68 1.51
C ASN A 81 -3.04 -17.81 2.51
N LEU A 82 -2.35 -17.06 3.37
CA LEU A 82 -2.98 -16.10 4.27
C LEU A 82 -3.76 -15.04 3.49
N LEU A 83 -3.14 -14.44 2.48
CA LEU A 83 -3.77 -13.42 1.64
C LEU A 83 -4.97 -13.99 0.87
N CYS A 84 -4.85 -15.19 0.27
CA CYS A 84 -5.96 -15.87 -0.39
C CYS A 84 -7.15 -16.09 0.56
N LYS A 85 -6.89 -16.47 1.80
CA LYS A 85 -7.93 -16.64 2.82
C LYS A 85 -8.61 -15.33 3.19
N LEU A 86 -7.84 -14.26 3.44
CA LEU A 86 -8.36 -12.95 3.81
C LEU A 86 -9.25 -12.35 2.72
N PHE A 87 -8.80 -12.43 1.46
CA PHE A 87 -9.55 -11.91 0.31
C PHE A 87 -10.56 -12.91 -0.27
N ARG A 88 -10.67 -14.11 0.30
CA ARG A 88 -11.56 -15.19 -0.19
C ARG A 88 -11.39 -15.47 -1.68
N ASN A 89 -10.14 -15.41 -2.15
CA ASN A 89 -9.79 -15.57 -3.55
C ASN A 89 -8.57 -16.47 -3.68
N GLY A 90 -8.72 -17.63 -4.29
CA GLY A 90 -7.64 -18.62 -4.48
C GLY A 90 -6.68 -18.30 -5.63
N ASN A 91 -6.95 -17.26 -6.43
CA ASN A 91 -6.13 -16.86 -7.58
C ASN A 91 -5.80 -15.37 -7.53
N LEU A 92 -5.05 -14.98 -6.48
CA LEU A 92 -4.59 -13.62 -6.32
C LEU A 92 -3.39 -13.34 -7.24
N GLU A 93 -3.47 -12.22 -7.92
CA GLU A 93 -2.33 -11.58 -8.57
C GLU A 93 -1.75 -10.52 -7.64
N PHE A 94 -0.45 -10.27 -7.75
CA PHE A 94 0.20 -9.29 -6.90
C PHE A 94 1.23 -8.45 -7.65
N SER A 95 1.47 -7.26 -7.13
CA SER A 95 2.58 -6.39 -7.51
C SER A 95 3.28 -5.94 -6.25
N VAL A 96 4.58 -5.70 -6.29
CA VAL A 96 5.37 -5.34 -5.11
C VAL A 96 6.05 -4.00 -5.32
N PHE A 97 6.01 -3.18 -4.30
CA PHE A 97 6.80 -1.95 -4.18
C PHE A 97 7.66 -2.04 -2.93
N CYS A 98 8.97 -1.96 -3.10
CA CYS A 98 9.92 -1.81 -2.03
C CYS A 98 10.30 -0.33 -1.94
N GLY A 99 9.98 0.30 -0.83
CA GLY A 99 10.40 1.66 -0.53
C GLY A 99 11.92 1.82 -0.51
N THR A 100 12.40 3.03 -0.31
CA THR A 100 13.83 3.32 -0.17
C THR A 100 14.46 2.41 0.90
N PRO A 101 15.59 1.77 0.62
CA PRO A 101 16.29 0.93 1.60
C PRO A 101 16.67 1.75 2.84
N CYS A 102 16.14 1.39 3.99
CA CYS A 102 16.46 1.96 5.30
C CYS A 102 15.99 1.01 6.40
N VAL A 103 16.33 1.28 7.67
CA VAL A 103 15.90 0.46 8.82
C VAL A 103 14.38 0.38 8.96
N HIS A 104 13.65 1.39 8.54
CA HIS A 104 12.19 1.44 8.56
C HIS A 104 11.55 1.13 7.19
N GLN A 105 12.26 0.37 6.35
CA GLN A 105 11.75 0.03 5.02
C GLN A 105 10.40 -0.70 5.10
N LYS A 106 9.47 -0.21 4.29
CA LYS A 106 8.17 -0.87 4.08
C LYS A 106 8.12 -1.47 2.67
N ILE A 107 7.59 -2.67 2.61
CA ILE A 107 7.20 -3.32 1.36
C ILE A 107 5.69 -3.20 1.25
N THR A 108 5.20 -2.77 0.11
CA THR A 108 3.77 -2.74 -0.20
C THR A 108 3.47 -3.73 -1.30
N ILE A 109 2.57 -4.67 -1.02
CA ILE A 109 2.05 -5.64 -1.99
C ILE A 109 0.64 -5.19 -2.36
N GLN A 110 0.41 -4.85 -3.62
CA GLN A 110 -0.92 -4.65 -4.17
C GLN A 110 -1.48 -6.01 -4.59
N LEU A 111 -2.68 -6.31 -4.15
CA LEU A 111 -3.39 -7.53 -4.47
C LEU A 111 -4.51 -7.24 -5.46
N SER A 112 -4.64 -8.07 -6.47
CA SER A 112 -5.62 -7.90 -7.53
C SER A 112 -6.20 -9.22 -8.02
N SER A 113 -7.34 -9.14 -8.70
CA SER A 113 -7.96 -10.25 -9.41
C SER A 113 -8.48 -9.71 -10.74
N GLY A 114 -7.90 -10.19 -11.84
CA GLY A 114 -8.19 -9.68 -13.16
C GLY A 114 -7.94 -8.16 -13.25
N LYS A 115 -9.00 -7.37 -13.45
CA LYS A 115 -8.89 -5.90 -13.58
C LYS A 115 -9.14 -5.14 -12.28
N GLU A 116 -9.35 -5.81 -11.17
CA GLU A 116 -9.72 -5.19 -9.90
C GLU A 116 -8.58 -5.26 -8.90
N ILE A 117 -8.33 -4.14 -8.23
CA ILE A 117 -7.48 -4.10 -7.04
C ILE A 117 -8.38 -4.49 -5.88
N LEU A 118 -7.98 -5.49 -5.11
CA LEU A 118 -8.72 -5.98 -3.95
C LEU A 118 -8.26 -5.32 -2.66
N GLY A 119 -6.96 -5.01 -2.57
CA GLY A 119 -6.40 -4.41 -1.37
C GLY A 119 -4.88 -4.36 -1.39
N TYR A 120 -4.32 -4.10 -0.22
CA TYR A 120 -2.89 -3.91 -0.03
C TYR A 120 -2.41 -4.64 1.23
N CYS A 121 -1.21 -5.21 1.14
CA CYS A 121 -0.47 -5.74 2.28
C CYS A 121 0.80 -4.92 2.45
N LYS A 122 0.98 -4.28 3.60
CA LYS A 122 2.20 -3.57 3.99
C LYS A 122 3.01 -4.48 4.91
N ILE A 123 4.31 -4.58 4.70
CA ILE A 123 5.21 -5.47 5.47
C ILE A 123 6.46 -4.71 5.88
N SER A 124 6.93 -4.96 7.10
CA SER A 124 8.20 -4.45 7.62
C SER A 124 8.83 -5.42 8.63
N GLU A 125 10.15 -5.35 8.80
CA GLU A 125 10.89 -6.02 9.89
C GLU A 125 11.13 -5.08 11.08
N ALA A 126 10.86 -3.79 10.95
CA ALA A 126 11.04 -2.83 12.03
C ALA A 126 9.84 -2.91 13.00
N GLU A 127 10.12 -3.11 14.28
CA GLU A 127 9.12 -3.19 15.36
C GLU A 127 8.30 -1.89 15.44
N GLU A 128 8.95 -0.74 15.33
CA GLU A 128 8.31 0.58 15.34
C GLU A 128 7.28 0.73 14.21
N ILE A 129 7.54 0.07 13.07
CA ILE A 129 6.57 0.02 11.97
C ILE A 129 5.41 -0.93 12.30
N GLY A 130 5.69 -2.03 13.01
CA GLY A 130 4.66 -2.91 13.58
C GLY A 130 3.71 -2.13 14.48
N ASP A 131 4.22 -1.29 15.38
CA ASP A 131 3.44 -0.43 16.26
C ASP A 131 2.60 0.60 15.48
N ILE A 132 3.15 1.16 14.40
CA ILE A 132 2.41 2.04 13.51
C ILE A 132 1.25 1.30 12.84
N PHE A 133 1.47 0.07 12.39
CA PHE A 133 0.43 -0.77 11.81
C PHE A 133 -0.67 -1.06 12.81
N GLN A 134 -0.31 -1.38 14.05
CA GLN A 134 -1.27 -1.63 15.12
C GLN A 134 -2.14 -0.38 15.38
N ARG A 135 -1.52 0.79 15.52
CA ARG A 135 -2.24 2.07 15.70
C ARG A 135 -3.13 2.41 14.50
N GLU A 136 -2.69 2.13 13.27
CA GLU A 136 -3.50 2.33 12.05
C GLU A 136 -4.74 1.41 12.09
N SER A 137 -4.54 0.13 12.45
CA SER A 137 -5.63 -0.85 12.59
C SER A 137 -6.68 -0.42 13.62
N GLU A 138 -6.23 -0.01 14.79
CA GLU A 138 -7.12 0.45 15.87
C GLU A 138 -7.92 1.69 15.48
N LYS A 139 -7.25 2.67 14.81
CA LYS A 139 -7.94 3.88 14.32
C LYS A 139 -8.99 3.55 13.28
N LEU A 140 -8.68 2.71 12.30
CA LEU A 140 -9.65 2.28 11.30
C LEU A 140 -10.83 1.55 11.94
N GLY A 141 -10.57 0.66 12.90
CA GLY A 141 -11.61 -0.03 13.66
C GLY A 141 -12.53 0.94 14.41
N LYS A 142 -11.95 1.93 15.14
CA LYS A 142 -12.71 2.96 15.84
C LYS A 142 -13.56 3.83 14.92
N LEU A 143 -13.01 4.22 13.75
CA LEU A 143 -13.76 5.01 12.77
C LEU A 143 -14.94 4.22 12.19
N ARG A 144 -14.75 2.95 11.86
CA ARG A 144 -15.83 2.07 11.38
C ARG A 144 -16.91 1.87 12.44
N THR A 145 -16.53 1.65 13.70
CA THR A 145 -17.49 1.54 14.82
C THR A 145 -18.34 2.80 14.98
N LYS A 146 -17.78 3.97 14.66
CA LYS A 146 -18.50 5.24 14.62
C LYS A 146 -19.33 5.47 13.35
N GLY A 147 -19.33 4.54 12.40
CA GLY A 147 -20.10 4.63 11.16
C GLY A 147 -19.44 5.46 10.06
N VAL A 148 -18.13 5.73 10.14
CA VAL A 148 -17.42 6.43 9.06
C VAL A 148 -17.30 5.52 7.85
N GLU A 149 -17.90 5.93 6.74
CA GLU A 149 -17.87 5.24 5.45
C GLU A 149 -16.72 5.72 4.56
N GLY A 150 -16.44 5.00 3.48
CA GLY A 150 -15.41 5.39 2.51
C GLY A 150 -13.96 5.18 2.98
N ILE A 151 -13.74 4.49 4.08
CA ILE A 151 -12.44 4.10 4.60
C ILE A 151 -12.16 2.61 4.39
N PRO A 152 -10.89 2.20 4.21
CA PRO A 152 -10.56 0.79 4.08
C PRO A 152 -10.81 0.01 5.38
N GLU A 153 -11.00 -1.30 5.24
CA GLU A 153 -11.07 -2.23 6.35
C GLU A 153 -9.71 -2.89 6.59
N CYS A 154 -9.27 -2.94 7.85
CA CYS A 154 -8.14 -3.75 8.24
C CYS A 154 -8.57 -5.22 8.32
N LEU A 155 -8.05 -6.05 7.42
CA LEU A 155 -8.34 -7.48 7.36
C LEU A 155 -7.39 -8.30 8.24
N TYR A 156 -6.18 -7.79 8.48
CA TYR A 156 -5.18 -8.40 9.33
C TYR A 156 -4.15 -7.37 9.78
N CYS A 157 -3.76 -7.44 11.04
CA CYS A 157 -2.61 -6.71 11.58
C CYS A 157 -1.90 -7.60 12.58
N GLY A 158 -0.59 -7.80 12.41
CA GLY A 158 0.22 -8.61 13.32
C GLY A 158 1.47 -9.20 12.66
N GLU A 159 2.12 -10.07 13.42
CA GLU A 159 3.32 -10.78 13.00
C GLU A 159 2.95 -11.99 12.13
N ILE A 160 3.48 -12.06 10.89
CA ILE A 160 3.22 -13.16 9.95
C ILE A 160 4.31 -14.26 10.03
N MET A 161 5.49 -13.89 10.48
CA MET A 161 6.60 -14.77 10.84
C MET A 161 7.53 -14.00 11.77
N LYS A 162 8.35 -14.68 12.54
CA LYS A 162 9.20 -14.09 13.58
C LYS A 162 9.94 -12.83 13.09
N GLY A 163 9.63 -11.68 13.70
CA GLY A 163 10.19 -10.36 13.38
C GLY A 163 9.74 -9.80 12.03
N VAL A 164 8.59 -10.23 11.50
CA VAL A 164 8.01 -9.68 10.26
C VAL A 164 6.56 -9.32 10.49
N TYR A 165 6.29 -8.04 10.50
CA TYR A 165 4.97 -7.46 10.75
C TYR A 165 4.25 -7.18 9.46
N ALA A 166 2.95 -7.44 9.42
CA ALA A 166 2.09 -7.16 8.27
C ALA A 166 0.83 -6.42 8.68
N PHE A 167 0.39 -5.55 7.79
CA PHE A 167 -0.89 -4.87 7.83
C PHE A 167 -1.59 -5.09 6.49
N VAL A 168 -2.74 -5.74 6.51
CA VAL A 168 -3.52 -6.06 5.32
C VAL A 168 -4.84 -5.30 5.36
N GLN A 169 -5.13 -4.57 4.32
CA GLN A 169 -6.37 -3.82 4.18
C GLN A 169 -7.02 -4.07 2.82
N ASP A 170 -8.33 -3.96 2.76
CA ASP A 170 -9.05 -3.85 1.51
C ASP A 170 -8.82 -2.50 0.83
N THR A 171 -9.57 -2.18 -0.20
CA THR A 171 -9.50 -0.88 -0.86
C THR A 171 -10.90 -0.36 -1.19
N VAL A 172 -11.09 0.92 -0.97
CA VAL A 172 -12.27 1.67 -1.43
C VAL A 172 -12.12 2.15 -2.89
N LYS A 173 -10.96 1.91 -3.50
CA LYS A 173 -10.73 2.27 -4.91
C LYS A 173 -11.56 1.40 -5.84
N THR A 174 -12.21 2.04 -6.78
CA THR A 174 -12.92 1.38 -7.88
C THR A 174 -12.19 1.62 -9.21
N LYS A 175 -12.60 0.95 -10.27
CA LYS A 175 -12.08 1.20 -11.65
C LYS A 175 -12.25 2.65 -12.11
N LYS A 176 -13.21 3.38 -11.52
CA LYS A 176 -13.51 4.78 -11.83
C LYS A 176 -12.80 5.77 -10.91
N SER A 177 -12.09 5.28 -9.89
CA SER A 177 -11.35 6.15 -8.97
C SER A 177 -10.21 6.85 -9.68
N THR A 178 -10.20 8.18 -9.60
CA THR A 178 -9.15 9.05 -10.15
C THR A 178 -8.53 9.86 -9.02
N VAL A 179 -7.30 10.33 -9.23
CA VAL A 179 -6.71 11.34 -8.33
C VAL A 179 -7.31 12.69 -8.69
N PRO A 180 -8.07 13.32 -7.80
CA PRO A 180 -8.62 14.64 -8.08
C PRO A 180 -7.49 15.67 -8.08
N HIS A 181 -7.56 16.61 -9.03
CA HIS A 181 -6.67 17.77 -9.08
C HIS A 181 -7.26 18.98 -8.34
N GLU A 182 -8.55 18.92 -8.05
CA GLU A 182 -9.31 19.98 -7.42
C GLU A 182 -10.16 19.44 -6.28
N TRP A 183 -10.46 20.31 -5.32
CA TRP A 183 -11.41 20.02 -4.26
C TRP A 183 -12.82 19.86 -4.85
N LYS A 184 -13.53 18.84 -4.41
CA LYS A 184 -14.87 18.50 -4.88
C LYS A 184 -15.85 18.39 -3.70
N PRO A 185 -17.14 18.60 -3.93
CA PRO A 185 -18.17 18.47 -2.88
C PRO A 185 -18.09 17.14 -2.10
N LEU A 186 -17.73 16.04 -2.78
CA LEU A 186 -17.52 14.74 -2.14
C LEU A 186 -16.46 14.77 -1.02
N HIS A 187 -15.39 15.57 -1.21
CA HIS A 187 -14.35 15.71 -0.17
C HIS A 187 -14.87 16.48 1.05
N GLU A 188 -15.67 17.51 0.79
CA GLU A 188 -16.31 18.31 1.85
C GLU A 188 -17.32 17.49 2.63
N GLU A 189 -18.17 16.74 1.93
CA GLU A 189 -19.12 15.81 2.53
C GLU A 189 -18.43 14.79 3.42
N PHE A 190 -17.36 14.15 2.92
CA PHE A 190 -16.58 13.19 3.71
C PHE A 190 -16.00 13.82 4.98
N LEU A 191 -15.40 15.01 4.88
CA LEU A 191 -14.81 15.69 6.03
C LEU A 191 -15.87 16.16 7.02
N THR A 192 -17.03 16.65 6.54
CA THR A 192 -18.15 17.05 7.39
C THR A 192 -18.70 15.85 8.17
N ASN A 193 -18.89 14.72 7.49
CA ASN A 193 -19.34 13.48 8.14
C ASN A 193 -18.29 12.96 9.13
N LEU A 194 -17.01 12.96 8.76
CA LEU A 194 -15.92 12.55 9.65
C LEU A 194 -15.92 13.41 10.93
N ASP A 195 -15.98 14.73 10.77
CA ASP A 195 -16.02 15.67 11.90
C ASP A 195 -17.26 15.44 12.78
N ALA A 196 -18.44 15.33 12.19
CA ALA A 196 -19.69 15.10 12.94
C ALA A 196 -19.65 13.80 13.76
N LEU A 197 -19.05 12.73 13.23
CA LEU A 197 -18.95 11.43 13.90
C LEU A 197 -17.80 11.33 14.90
N THR A 198 -16.75 12.16 14.75
CA THR A 198 -15.52 12.02 15.55
C THR A 198 -15.23 13.19 16.45
N ARG A 199 -15.91 14.35 16.26
CA ARG A 199 -15.73 15.54 17.08
C ARG A 199 -15.93 15.22 18.55
N GLN A 200 -15.01 15.72 19.37
CA GLN A 200 -15.08 15.68 20.83
C GLN A 200 -14.81 17.08 21.36
N THR A 201 -15.64 17.52 22.29
CA THR A 201 -15.39 18.75 23.03
C THR A 201 -14.73 18.37 24.35
N VAL A 202 -13.52 18.85 24.55
CA VAL A 202 -12.74 18.65 25.78
C VAL A 202 -12.35 20.02 26.32
N SER A 203 -12.13 20.13 27.64
CA SER A 203 -11.54 21.33 28.21
C SER A 203 -10.11 21.53 27.65
N TYR A 204 -9.61 22.76 27.70
CA TYR A 204 -8.25 23.04 27.27
C TYR A 204 -7.24 22.18 28.05
N ASP A 205 -7.42 22.08 29.36
CA ASP A 205 -6.47 21.34 30.24
C ASP A 205 -6.47 19.84 29.98
N ASP A 206 -7.59 19.27 29.52
CA ASP A 206 -7.72 17.85 29.16
C ASP A 206 -7.38 17.55 27.69
N SER A 207 -7.03 18.58 26.92
CA SER A 207 -6.76 18.44 25.50
C SER A 207 -5.36 17.88 25.22
N ASP A 208 -5.24 17.11 24.15
CA ASP A 208 -3.92 16.68 23.62
C ASP A 208 -3.03 17.89 23.30
N TYR A 209 -3.63 19.02 22.92
CA TYR A 209 -2.91 20.26 22.65
C TYR A 209 -2.22 20.80 23.90
N CYS A 210 -2.91 20.84 25.04
CA CYS A 210 -2.32 21.25 26.30
C CYS A 210 -1.22 20.30 26.74
N ARG A 211 -1.41 19.00 26.59
CA ARG A 211 -0.40 17.97 26.89
C ARG A 211 0.85 18.17 26.05
N ILE A 212 0.72 18.33 24.74
CA ILE A 212 1.84 18.55 23.83
C ILE A 212 2.59 19.84 24.19
N LEU A 213 1.90 20.94 24.45
CA LEU A 213 2.54 22.20 24.86
C LEU A 213 3.28 22.07 26.18
N SER A 214 2.77 21.31 27.13
CA SER A 214 3.47 21.08 28.40
C SER A 214 4.77 20.29 28.22
N GLU A 215 4.79 19.29 27.33
CA GLU A 215 6.00 18.54 26.98
C GLU A 215 7.09 19.43 26.37
N PHE A 216 6.72 20.41 25.53
CA PHE A 216 7.68 21.36 24.94
C PHE A 216 8.25 22.40 25.91
N ARG A 217 7.59 22.67 27.03
CA ARG A 217 8.08 23.63 28.03
C ARG A 217 9.21 23.10 28.92
N TYR A 218 9.45 21.80 28.90
CA TYR A 218 10.48 21.14 29.72
C TYR A 218 11.73 20.72 28.94
N HIS A 219 11.84 21.14 27.67
CA HIS A 219 13.02 21.01 26.83
C HIS A 219 13.53 22.39 26.39
#